data_628ed92dea3833bfce9f367986bb0be9
#
_entry.id   628ed92dea3833bfce9f367986bb0be9
#
_cell.length_a   1.000
_cell.length_b   1.000
_cell.length_c   1.000
_cell.angle_alpha   90.00
_cell.angle_beta   90.00
_cell.angle_gamma   90.00
#
_symmetry.space_group_name_H-M   'P 1'
#
loop_
_entity.id
_entity.type
_entity.pdbx_description
1 polymer ?
#
loop_
_entity_poly.entity_id
_entity_poly.type
_entity_poly.pdbx_seq_one_letter_code
_entity_poly.pdbx_strand_id
1 'polypeptide(L)'
;MAASQLSEEIRAALDRIDWSALEVPRSVVEANPRVAEQLASGKATDLISYSIQIPGIPTPTEKTVQLVSRRMKDEQSGEWVIDPHVGVREMNEDYQLRRDNLKVVFDSGYTYKLDPDKDRGIISALLETRTITNRETGEQHKQYVCNICPEPLELTYKDGRIQRFFLGLDSRSLRPVAISENALKARFVDEQGHSKISHELFGKGIRVDDQMAQALGSGQISAAFGKGIKNGEPFGTAISFNVARGEIAEDHSSKGQEIRSAAYDYLRKKAGVEGETKKEEETVKKPKVQKGAAKKAPKL
;
A
#
# COMPACT_ATOMS: atom_id res chain seq x y z
N MET A 1 13.63 24.89 -17.92
CA MET A 1 13.92 23.46 -17.66
C MET A 1 13.62 22.70 -18.93
N ALA A 2 14.61 22.02 -19.53
CA ALA A 2 14.43 21.24 -20.75
C ALA A 2 13.50 20.07 -20.45
N ALA A 3 12.40 19.94 -21.20
CA ALA A 3 11.53 18.78 -21.15
C ALA A 3 12.37 17.55 -21.46
N SER A 4 12.47 16.63 -20.52
CA SER A 4 13.12 15.33 -20.74
C SER A 4 12.40 14.65 -21.89
N GLN A 5 13.09 14.41 -23.01
CA GLN A 5 12.48 13.73 -24.15
C GLN A 5 12.18 12.29 -23.75
N LEU A 6 10.93 11.89 -23.90
CA LEU A 6 10.52 10.49 -23.75
C LEU A 6 11.27 9.61 -24.76
N SER A 7 11.68 8.41 -24.34
CA SER A 7 12.30 7.43 -25.24
C SER A 7 11.33 7.02 -26.37
N GLU A 8 11.86 6.55 -27.49
CA GLU A 8 11.05 6.07 -28.61
C GLU A 8 10.14 4.90 -28.19
N GLU A 9 10.64 4.02 -27.34
CA GLU A 9 9.86 2.89 -26.80
C GLU A 9 8.65 3.34 -25.99
N ILE A 10 8.83 4.36 -25.12
CA ILE A 10 7.72 4.91 -24.34
C ILE A 10 6.70 5.57 -25.29
N ARG A 11 7.16 6.33 -26.27
CA ARG A 11 6.27 6.97 -27.24
C ARG A 11 5.47 5.94 -28.03
N ALA A 12 6.12 4.90 -28.55
CA ALA A 12 5.47 3.82 -29.27
C ALA A 12 4.41 3.09 -28.41
N ALA A 13 4.69 2.92 -27.11
CA ALA A 13 3.72 2.36 -26.18
C ALA A 13 2.52 3.29 -25.98
N LEU A 14 2.74 4.59 -25.81
CA LEU A 14 1.68 5.59 -25.65
C LEU A 14 0.84 5.76 -26.94
N ASP A 15 1.43 5.57 -28.11
CA ASP A 15 0.72 5.64 -29.41
C ASP A 15 -0.30 4.51 -29.58
N ARG A 16 -0.19 3.41 -28.85
CA ARG A 16 -1.15 2.31 -28.85
C ARG A 16 -2.40 2.59 -28.03
N ILE A 17 -2.36 3.57 -27.14
CA ILE A 17 -3.47 3.89 -26.24
C ILE A 17 -4.57 4.62 -27.01
N ASP A 18 -5.81 4.19 -26.80
CA ASP A 18 -6.99 4.91 -27.29
C ASP A 18 -7.27 6.15 -26.43
N TRP A 19 -6.58 7.25 -26.74
CA TRP A 19 -6.73 8.52 -26.02
C TRP A 19 -8.10 9.15 -26.21
N SER A 20 -8.82 8.79 -27.28
CA SER A 20 -10.16 9.35 -27.53
C SER A 20 -11.19 8.86 -26.53
N ALA A 21 -10.96 7.67 -25.96
CA ALA A 21 -11.79 7.10 -24.90
C ALA A 21 -11.44 7.61 -23.50
N LEU A 22 -10.35 8.38 -23.37
CA LEU A 22 -9.87 8.93 -22.10
C LEU A 22 -10.20 10.42 -22.01
N GLU A 23 -10.76 10.83 -20.88
CA GLU A 23 -10.94 12.27 -20.58
C GLU A 23 -9.63 12.97 -20.15
N VAL A 24 -8.52 12.24 -20.13
CA VAL A 24 -7.20 12.73 -19.73
C VAL A 24 -6.43 13.16 -20.98
N PRO A 25 -6.01 14.42 -21.09
CA PRO A 25 -5.21 14.86 -22.22
C PRO A 25 -3.87 14.13 -22.29
N ARG A 26 -3.51 13.59 -23.44
CA ARG A 26 -2.24 12.91 -23.66
C ARG A 26 -1.04 13.77 -23.26
N SER A 27 -1.10 15.07 -23.53
CA SER A 27 -0.05 16.03 -23.18
C SER A 27 0.28 16.09 -21.69
N VAL A 28 -0.69 15.82 -20.84
CA VAL A 28 -0.51 15.79 -19.37
C VAL A 28 0.37 14.60 -18.97
N VAL A 29 0.19 13.45 -19.64
CA VAL A 29 1.01 12.26 -19.41
C VAL A 29 2.42 12.46 -19.96
N GLU A 30 2.54 13.00 -21.17
CA GLU A 30 3.83 13.25 -21.84
C GLU A 30 4.68 14.32 -21.12
N ALA A 31 4.04 15.26 -20.44
CA ALA A 31 4.73 16.24 -19.61
C ALA A 31 5.39 15.65 -18.34
N ASN A 32 5.01 14.42 -17.96
CA ASN A 32 5.55 13.75 -16.80
C ASN A 32 6.21 12.41 -17.21
N PRO A 33 7.54 12.36 -17.44
CA PRO A 33 8.24 11.18 -17.92
C PRO A 33 8.04 9.94 -17.06
N ARG A 34 7.94 10.11 -15.74
CA ARG A 34 7.72 9.00 -14.80
C ARG A 34 6.33 8.38 -14.97
N VAL A 35 5.31 9.22 -15.14
CA VAL A 35 3.94 8.77 -15.42
C VAL A 35 3.87 8.04 -16.76
N ALA A 36 4.51 8.59 -17.79
CA ALA A 36 4.60 7.98 -19.11
C ALA A 36 5.27 6.60 -19.06
N GLU A 37 6.39 6.47 -18.32
CA GLU A 37 7.10 5.20 -18.12
C GLU A 37 6.23 4.17 -17.37
N GLN A 38 5.57 4.58 -16.28
CA GLN A 38 4.67 3.71 -15.53
C GLN A 38 3.56 3.18 -16.43
N LEU A 39 2.92 4.06 -17.20
CA LEU A 39 1.84 3.71 -18.11
C LEU A 39 2.34 2.75 -19.20
N ALA A 40 3.45 3.08 -19.87
CA ALA A 40 4.06 2.26 -20.92
C ALA A 40 4.50 0.87 -20.42
N SER A 41 4.83 0.74 -19.14
CA SER A 41 5.20 -0.54 -18.53
C SER A 41 4.02 -1.39 -18.07
N GLY A 42 2.78 -0.95 -18.29
CA GLY A 42 1.57 -1.67 -17.88
C GLY A 42 1.32 -1.60 -16.37
N LYS A 43 1.76 -0.52 -15.72
CA LYS A 43 1.56 -0.27 -14.28
C LYS A 43 0.54 0.83 -14.06
N ALA A 44 -0.05 0.85 -12.86
CA ALA A 44 -0.79 2.02 -12.43
C ALA A 44 0.16 3.22 -12.28
N THR A 45 -0.27 4.40 -12.75
CA THR A 45 0.54 5.61 -12.67
C THR A 45 0.53 6.20 -11.26
N ASP A 46 1.45 7.10 -10.99
CA ASP A 46 1.28 8.09 -9.93
C ASP A 46 0.04 8.95 -10.24
N LEU A 47 -0.41 9.71 -9.25
CA LEU A 47 -1.55 10.59 -9.42
C LEU A 47 -1.21 11.74 -10.37
N ILE A 48 -2.16 12.06 -11.23
CA ILE A 48 -2.04 13.11 -12.24
C ILE A 48 -3.12 14.14 -11.95
N SER A 49 -2.72 15.38 -11.70
CA SER A 49 -3.66 16.50 -11.57
C SER A 49 -3.60 17.38 -12.81
N TYR A 50 -4.77 17.75 -13.33
CA TYR A 50 -4.91 18.61 -14.50
C TYR A 50 -6.24 19.36 -14.44
N SER A 51 -6.30 20.50 -15.13
CA SER A 51 -7.51 21.33 -15.21
C SER A 51 -8.23 21.11 -16.51
N ILE A 52 -9.55 20.97 -16.45
CA ILE A 52 -10.42 20.92 -17.61
C ILE A 52 -11.39 22.10 -17.59
N GLN A 53 -11.70 22.63 -18.78
CA GLN A 53 -12.75 23.60 -18.95
C GLN A 53 -14.05 22.89 -19.29
N ILE A 54 -15.01 22.89 -18.37
CA ILE A 54 -16.34 22.31 -18.62
C ILE A 54 -17.23 23.39 -19.24
N PRO A 55 -17.90 23.13 -20.37
CA PRO A 55 -18.82 24.06 -20.98
C PRO A 55 -19.90 24.54 -20.00
N GLY A 56 -20.06 25.87 -19.87
CA GLY A 56 -21.02 26.48 -18.95
C GLY A 56 -20.51 26.71 -17.52
N ILE A 57 -19.30 26.23 -17.17
CA ILE A 57 -18.65 26.52 -15.90
C ILE A 57 -17.54 27.56 -16.14
N PRO A 58 -17.61 28.77 -15.52
CA PRO A 58 -16.66 29.87 -15.81
C PRO A 58 -15.23 29.58 -15.30
N THR A 59 -15.06 28.74 -14.30
CA THR A 59 -13.76 28.38 -13.72
C THR A 59 -13.33 27.00 -14.18
N PRO A 60 -12.04 26.77 -14.51
CA PRO A 60 -11.52 25.44 -14.77
C PRO A 60 -11.77 24.52 -13.58
N THR A 61 -12.11 23.27 -13.86
CA THR A 61 -12.29 22.23 -12.84
C THR A 61 -11.02 21.42 -12.74
N GLU A 62 -10.44 21.35 -11.55
CA GLU A 62 -9.31 20.49 -11.24
C GLU A 62 -9.77 19.03 -11.15
N LYS A 63 -9.12 18.16 -11.91
CA LYS A 63 -9.30 16.71 -11.81
C LYS A 63 -8.01 16.06 -11.38
N THR A 64 -8.11 15.09 -10.50
CA THR A 64 -7.01 14.21 -10.14
C THR A 64 -7.37 12.79 -10.45
N VAL A 65 -6.53 12.12 -11.22
CA VAL A 65 -6.76 10.76 -11.70
C VAL A 65 -5.54 9.88 -11.53
N GLN A 66 -5.77 8.59 -11.54
CA GLN A 66 -4.77 7.57 -11.72
C GLN A 66 -5.11 6.78 -12.98
N LEU A 67 -4.15 6.63 -13.88
CA LEU A 67 -4.30 5.76 -15.03
C LEU A 67 -3.87 4.34 -14.68
N VAL A 68 -4.64 3.37 -15.14
CA VAL A 68 -4.39 1.97 -14.87
C VAL A 68 -4.29 1.22 -16.20
N SER A 69 -3.08 0.87 -16.57
CA SER A 69 -2.81 0.07 -17.76
C SER A 69 -2.48 -1.38 -17.39
N ARG A 70 -2.50 -2.24 -18.37
CA ARG A 70 -2.04 -3.62 -18.27
C ARG A 70 -1.30 -3.99 -19.55
N ARG A 71 -0.49 -5.04 -19.49
CA ARG A 71 0.10 -5.63 -20.69
C ARG A 71 -0.76 -6.78 -21.18
N MET A 72 -0.86 -6.90 -22.48
CA MET A 72 -1.50 -8.01 -23.15
C MET A 72 -0.55 -8.61 -24.18
N LYS A 73 -0.80 -9.85 -24.58
CA LYS A 73 -0.05 -10.48 -25.64
C LYS A 73 -0.66 -10.04 -26.98
N ASP A 74 0.16 -9.46 -27.83
CA ASP A 74 -0.26 -9.07 -29.18
C ASP A 74 -0.50 -10.34 -30.01
N GLU A 75 -1.67 -10.46 -30.62
CA GLU A 75 -2.06 -11.67 -31.35
C GLU A 75 -1.24 -11.90 -32.62
N GLN A 76 -0.69 -10.83 -33.21
CA GLN A 76 0.05 -10.92 -34.48
C GLN A 76 1.54 -11.18 -34.25
N SER A 77 2.15 -10.43 -33.32
CA SER A 77 3.58 -10.54 -33.05
C SER A 77 3.92 -11.53 -31.94
N GLY A 78 2.96 -11.88 -31.08
CA GLY A 78 3.18 -12.69 -29.89
C GLY A 78 3.94 -11.96 -28.77
N GLU A 79 4.24 -10.69 -28.93
CA GLU A 79 4.95 -9.87 -27.94
C GLU A 79 4.03 -9.30 -26.87
N TRP A 80 4.59 -9.00 -25.70
CA TRP A 80 3.88 -8.30 -24.63
C TRP A 80 3.84 -6.80 -24.89
N VAL A 81 2.66 -6.28 -25.18
CA VAL A 81 2.40 -4.87 -25.48
C VAL A 81 1.42 -4.28 -24.47
N ILE A 82 1.31 -2.96 -24.47
CA ILE A 82 0.32 -2.28 -23.63
C ILE A 82 -1.10 -2.50 -24.23
N ASP A 83 -2.06 -2.74 -23.35
CA ASP A 83 -3.49 -2.77 -23.75
C ASP A 83 -3.92 -1.35 -24.18
N PRO A 84 -4.51 -1.15 -25.35
CA PRO A 84 -5.00 0.14 -25.78
C PRO A 84 -6.08 0.72 -24.85
N HIS A 85 -6.79 -0.15 -24.10
CA HIS A 85 -7.83 0.27 -23.18
C HIS A 85 -7.26 0.52 -21.76
N VAL A 86 -6.96 1.77 -21.48
CA VAL A 86 -6.48 2.24 -20.19
C VAL A 86 -7.66 2.61 -19.29
N GLY A 87 -7.68 2.10 -18.08
CA GLY A 87 -8.66 2.50 -17.08
C GLY A 87 -8.31 3.85 -16.46
N VAL A 88 -9.30 4.72 -16.30
CA VAL A 88 -9.17 5.98 -15.55
C VAL A 88 -9.84 5.81 -14.21
N ARG A 89 -9.11 6.16 -13.15
CA ARG A 89 -9.64 6.23 -11.80
C ARG A 89 -9.60 7.68 -11.34
N GLU A 90 -10.75 8.28 -11.21
CA GLU A 90 -10.86 9.61 -10.58
C GLU A 90 -10.63 9.46 -9.07
N MET A 91 -9.81 10.36 -8.54
CA MET A 91 -9.48 10.44 -7.12
C MET A 91 -10.15 11.69 -6.54
N ASN A 92 -10.66 11.57 -5.33
CA ASN A 92 -11.10 12.76 -4.60
C ASN A 92 -9.88 13.54 -4.09
N GLU A 93 -10.10 14.77 -3.63
CA GLU A 93 -9.04 15.66 -3.14
C GLU A 93 -8.13 15.04 -2.09
N ASP A 94 -8.66 14.12 -1.28
CA ASP A 94 -7.94 13.42 -0.24
C ASP A 94 -7.28 12.12 -0.71
N TYR A 95 -7.47 11.73 -1.98
CA TYR A 95 -7.04 10.44 -2.53
C TYR A 95 -7.50 9.23 -1.72
N GLN A 96 -8.67 9.31 -1.11
CA GLN A 96 -9.21 8.28 -0.24
C GLN A 96 -10.11 7.33 -1.03
N LEU A 97 -10.01 6.06 -0.68
CA LEU A 97 -10.96 5.07 -1.17
C LEU A 97 -12.35 5.37 -0.60
N ARG A 98 -13.37 5.30 -1.45
CA ARG A 98 -14.75 5.44 -0.99
C ARG A 98 -15.20 4.14 -0.36
N ARG A 99 -15.55 4.21 0.92
CA ARG A 99 -16.04 3.07 1.71
C ARG A 99 -17.26 2.39 1.08
N ASP A 100 -18.13 3.15 0.44
CA ASP A 100 -19.38 2.70 -0.16
C ASP A 100 -19.20 2.09 -1.55
N ASN A 101 -17.99 2.05 -2.09
CA ASN A 101 -17.74 1.60 -3.47
C ASN A 101 -16.52 0.67 -3.62
N LEU A 102 -16.12 -0.01 -2.56
CA LEU A 102 -15.02 -0.96 -2.65
C LEU A 102 -15.44 -2.22 -3.41
N LYS A 103 -14.68 -2.57 -4.44
CA LYS A 103 -14.91 -3.75 -5.28
C LYS A 103 -13.67 -4.61 -5.34
N VAL A 104 -13.87 -5.91 -5.22
CA VAL A 104 -12.86 -6.94 -5.42
C VAL A 104 -13.09 -7.56 -6.79
N VAL A 105 -12.06 -7.59 -7.62
CA VAL A 105 -12.10 -8.28 -8.91
C VAL A 105 -11.27 -9.55 -8.78
N PHE A 106 -11.89 -10.70 -9.02
CA PHE A 106 -11.24 -12.00 -8.98
C PHE A 106 -10.66 -12.38 -10.34
N ASP A 107 -9.71 -13.30 -10.35
CA ASP A 107 -9.07 -13.80 -11.60
C ASP A 107 -10.09 -14.37 -12.60
N SER A 108 -11.22 -14.88 -12.12
CA SER A 108 -12.34 -15.34 -12.95
C SER A 108 -13.11 -14.22 -13.66
N GLY A 109 -12.77 -12.96 -13.42
CA GLY A 109 -13.52 -11.79 -13.87
C GLY A 109 -14.77 -11.47 -13.04
N TYR A 110 -15.11 -12.31 -12.05
CA TYR A 110 -16.18 -12.00 -11.12
C TYR A 110 -15.83 -10.80 -10.27
N THR A 111 -16.81 -9.91 -10.08
CA THR A 111 -16.64 -8.72 -9.23
C THR A 111 -17.58 -8.79 -8.04
N TYR A 112 -17.05 -8.65 -6.84
CA TYR A 112 -17.81 -8.55 -5.61
C TYR A 112 -17.70 -7.13 -5.04
N LYS A 113 -18.86 -6.49 -4.82
CA LYS A 113 -18.92 -5.21 -4.11
C LYS A 113 -19.02 -5.50 -2.62
N LEU A 114 -18.07 -4.98 -1.83
CA LEU A 114 -18.09 -5.11 -0.38
C LEU A 114 -19.32 -4.39 0.20
N ASP A 115 -20.03 -5.08 1.07
CA ASP A 115 -21.18 -4.55 1.76
C ASP A 115 -20.72 -3.79 3.01
N PRO A 116 -21.10 -2.49 3.16
CA PRO A 116 -20.64 -1.66 4.28
C PRO A 116 -21.01 -2.18 5.67
N ASP A 117 -22.09 -2.94 5.77
CA ASP A 117 -22.57 -3.49 7.04
C ASP A 117 -22.00 -4.88 7.29
N LYS A 118 -22.13 -5.79 6.30
CA LYS A 118 -21.67 -7.17 6.38
C LYS A 118 -20.14 -7.29 6.43
N ASP A 119 -19.45 -6.55 5.56
CA ASP A 119 -17.99 -6.66 5.37
C ASP A 119 -17.24 -5.52 6.10
N ARG A 120 -17.84 -4.99 7.17
CA ARG A 120 -17.36 -3.82 7.92
C ARG A 120 -15.91 -3.99 8.41
N GLY A 121 -15.56 -5.17 8.93
CA GLY A 121 -14.21 -5.47 9.43
C GLY A 121 -13.18 -5.44 8.31
N ILE A 122 -13.50 -6.08 7.18
CA ILE A 122 -12.67 -6.09 5.97
C ILE A 122 -12.47 -4.66 5.44
N ILE A 123 -13.56 -3.89 5.30
CA ILE A 123 -13.50 -2.50 4.83
C ILE A 123 -12.64 -1.65 5.75
N SER A 124 -12.79 -1.80 7.07
CA SER A 124 -11.99 -1.07 8.05
C SER A 124 -10.50 -1.37 7.93
N ALA A 125 -10.15 -2.65 7.75
CA ALA A 125 -8.77 -3.06 7.56
C ALA A 125 -8.18 -2.55 6.23
N LEU A 126 -8.93 -2.63 5.12
CA LEU A 126 -8.48 -2.11 3.82
C LEU A 126 -8.22 -0.61 3.84
N LEU A 127 -9.04 0.15 4.58
CA LEU A 127 -8.95 1.62 4.67
C LEU A 127 -8.04 2.12 5.79
N GLU A 128 -7.37 1.21 6.50
CA GLU A 128 -6.44 1.59 7.55
C GLU A 128 -5.25 2.36 6.99
N THR A 129 -4.95 3.51 7.60
CA THR A 129 -3.85 4.37 7.18
C THR A 129 -2.93 4.71 8.34
N ARG A 130 -1.66 4.96 8.04
CA ARG A 130 -0.71 5.61 8.95
C ARG A 130 -0.25 6.94 8.38
N THR A 131 0.11 7.87 9.25
CA THR A 131 0.75 9.12 8.85
C THR A 131 2.25 8.89 8.73
N ILE A 132 2.82 9.25 7.60
CA ILE A 132 4.26 9.26 7.37
C ILE A 132 4.70 10.72 7.25
N THR A 133 5.74 11.08 8.00
CA THR A 133 6.37 12.40 7.89
C THR A 133 7.63 12.26 7.03
N ASN A 134 7.68 13.01 5.95
CA ASN A 134 8.90 13.14 5.16
C ASN A 134 9.98 13.83 6.02
N ARG A 135 11.11 13.16 6.22
CA ARG A 135 12.18 13.67 7.11
C ARG A 135 12.89 14.90 6.56
N GLU A 136 12.87 15.09 5.26
CA GLU A 136 13.55 16.21 4.58
C GLU A 136 12.66 17.45 4.50
N THR A 137 11.37 17.27 4.17
CA THR A 137 10.44 18.39 3.97
C THR A 137 9.56 18.67 5.18
N GLY A 138 9.44 17.71 6.12
CA GLY A 138 8.49 17.79 7.24
C GLY A 138 7.03 17.56 6.85
N GLU A 139 6.74 17.33 5.58
CA GLU A 139 5.38 17.10 5.08
C GLU A 139 4.84 15.76 5.57
N GLN A 140 3.57 15.76 5.91
CA GLN A 140 2.85 14.59 6.36
C GLN A 140 1.91 14.09 5.25
N HIS A 141 1.94 12.78 4.99
CA HIS A 141 1.01 12.13 4.10
C HIS A 141 0.46 10.85 4.72
N LYS A 142 -0.76 10.49 4.33
CA LYS A 142 -1.38 9.23 4.74
C LYS A 142 -0.94 8.10 3.79
N GLN A 143 -0.60 6.96 4.37
CA GLN A 143 -0.29 5.74 3.64
C GLN A 143 -1.22 4.62 4.08
N TYR A 144 -1.87 3.95 3.13
CA TYR A 144 -2.60 2.71 3.41
C TYR A 144 -1.63 1.59 3.78
N VAL A 145 -1.98 0.81 4.81
CA VAL A 145 -1.06 -0.18 5.42
C VAL A 145 -1.54 -1.62 5.34
N CYS A 146 -2.71 -1.88 4.75
CA CYS A 146 -3.27 -3.21 4.70
C CYS A 146 -2.48 -4.12 3.75
N ASN A 147 -1.66 -5.00 4.32
CA ASN A 147 -1.06 -6.11 3.60
C ASN A 147 -2.06 -7.24 3.35
N ILE A 148 -2.82 -7.59 4.39
CA ILE A 148 -3.83 -8.64 4.41
C ILE A 148 -4.90 -8.30 5.45
N CYS A 149 -6.17 -8.47 5.10
CA CYS A 149 -7.25 -8.36 6.09
C CYS A 149 -7.23 -9.56 7.03
N PRO A 150 -7.37 -9.35 8.34
CA PRO A 150 -7.36 -10.45 9.31
C PRO A 150 -8.60 -11.37 9.19
N GLU A 151 -9.70 -10.83 8.66
CA GLU A 151 -10.93 -11.55 8.42
C GLU A 151 -11.04 -11.93 6.94
N PRO A 152 -11.33 -13.21 6.60
CA PRO A 152 -11.55 -13.62 5.23
C PRO A 152 -12.93 -13.18 4.71
N LEU A 153 -12.99 -12.83 3.44
CA LEU A 153 -14.25 -12.69 2.71
C LEU A 153 -14.79 -14.09 2.39
N GLU A 154 -16.00 -14.41 2.84
CA GLU A 154 -16.67 -15.66 2.54
C GLU A 154 -17.65 -15.50 1.35
N LEU A 155 -17.42 -16.27 0.29
CA LEU A 155 -18.32 -16.33 -0.85
C LEU A 155 -19.03 -17.68 -0.90
N THR A 156 -20.37 -17.65 -0.90
CA THR A 156 -21.20 -18.83 -1.07
C THR A 156 -21.62 -18.96 -2.54
N TYR A 157 -21.23 -20.06 -3.17
CA TYR A 157 -21.60 -20.36 -4.54
C TYR A 157 -23.01 -20.94 -4.63
N LYS A 158 -23.59 -20.97 -5.86
CA LYS A 158 -24.93 -21.50 -6.11
C LYS A 158 -25.10 -22.97 -5.71
N ASP A 159 -24.02 -23.73 -5.72
CA ASP A 159 -23.98 -25.14 -5.30
C ASP A 159 -23.79 -25.34 -3.79
N GLY A 160 -23.84 -24.27 -3.01
CA GLY A 160 -23.69 -24.26 -1.55
C GLY A 160 -22.24 -24.33 -1.06
N ARG A 161 -21.23 -24.41 -1.94
CA ARG A 161 -19.83 -24.35 -1.51
C ARG A 161 -19.50 -22.97 -0.98
N ILE A 162 -18.73 -22.94 0.12
CA ILE A 162 -18.19 -21.71 0.69
C ILE A 162 -16.70 -21.67 0.34
N GLN A 163 -16.27 -20.56 -0.21
CA GLN A 163 -14.85 -20.29 -0.46
C GLN A 163 -14.45 -19.02 0.28
N ARG A 164 -13.30 -19.08 0.95
CA ARG A 164 -12.74 -17.99 1.72
C ARG A 164 -11.60 -17.33 0.95
N PHE A 165 -11.57 -16.00 1.00
CA PHE A 165 -10.54 -15.20 0.36
C PHE A 165 -10.00 -14.18 1.34
N PHE A 166 -8.69 -14.11 1.47
CA PHE A 166 -8.04 -13.02 2.15
C PHE A 166 -7.84 -11.85 1.19
N LEU A 167 -8.16 -10.66 1.67
CA LEU A 167 -8.02 -9.44 0.88
C LEU A 167 -6.82 -8.63 1.37
N GLY A 168 -6.18 -7.92 0.45
CA GLY A 168 -5.20 -6.90 0.73
C GLY A 168 -5.44 -5.70 -0.16
N LEU A 169 -4.74 -4.60 0.09
CA LEU A 169 -4.83 -3.40 -0.72
C LEU A 169 -3.56 -3.21 -1.53
N ASP A 170 -3.69 -3.13 -2.84
CA ASP A 170 -2.62 -2.59 -3.66
C ASP A 170 -2.55 -1.07 -3.45
N SER A 171 -1.58 -0.62 -2.68
CA SER A 171 -1.41 0.79 -2.32
C SER A 171 -1.11 1.71 -3.50
N ARG A 172 -0.67 1.16 -4.66
CA ARG A 172 -0.42 1.94 -5.88
C ARG A 172 -1.71 2.18 -6.67
N SER A 173 -2.45 1.10 -6.91
CA SER A 173 -3.69 1.17 -7.67
C SER A 173 -4.91 1.42 -6.79
N LEU A 174 -4.77 1.43 -5.47
CA LEU A 174 -5.84 1.56 -4.50
C LEU A 174 -6.98 0.54 -4.73
N ARG A 175 -6.64 -0.67 -5.16
CA ARG A 175 -7.59 -1.75 -5.42
C ARG A 175 -7.48 -2.84 -4.37
N PRO A 176 -8.61 -3.33 -3.86
CA PRO A 176 -8.62 -4.60 -3.14
C PRO A 176 -8.22 -5.73 -4.09
N VAL A 177 -7.30 -6.57 -3.63
CA VAL A 177 -6.86 -7.79 -4.29
C VAL A 177 -7.14 -8.97 -3.39
N ALA A 178 -7.33 -10.15 -3.97
CA ALA A 178 -7.76 -11.33 -3.24
C ALA A 178 -6.83 -12.53 -3.50
N ILE A 179 -6.66 -13.34 -2.47
CA ILE A 179 -6.05 -14.67 -2.57
C ILE A 179 -6.96 -15.67 -1.86
N SER A 180 -7.22 -16.84 -2.46
CA SER A 180 -7.99 -17.86 -1.79
C SER A 180 -7.23 -18.45 -0.58
N GLU A 181 -7.95 -18.84 0.47
CA GLU A 181 -7.37 -19.47 1.66
C GLU A 181 -6.48 -20.67 1.32
N ASN A 182 -6.93 -21.52 0.40
CA ASN A 182 -6.15 -22.68 -0.02
C ASN A 182 -4.86 -22.28 -0.76
N ALA A 183 -4.90 -21.27 -1.62
CA ALA A 183 -3.72 -20.77 -2.32
C ALA A 183 -2.73 -20.13 -1.35
N LEU A 184 -3.23 -19.38 -0.38
CA LEU A 184 -2.40 -18.78 0.67
C LEU A 184 -1.72 -19.87 1.51
N LYS A 185 -2.47 -20.84 2.00
CA LYS A 185 -1.94 -21.95 2.78
C LYS A 185 -0.88 -22.73 1.99
N ALA A 186 -1.19 -23.12 0.75
CA ALA A 186 -0.28 -23.87 -0.11
C ALA A 186 1.04 -23.14 -0.42
N ARG A 187 1.10 -21.82 -0.24
CA ARG A 187 2.30 -21.00 -0.44
C ARG A 187 3.28 -21.12 0.71
N PHE A 188 2.78 -21.33 1.93
CA PHE A 188 3.59 -21.31 3.15
C PHE A 188 3.92 -22.68 3.73
N VAL A 189 2.99 -23.62 3.60
CA VAL A 189 3.16 -24.96 4.22
C VAL A 189 3.00 -26.07 3.19
N ASP A 190 3.71 -27.16 3.40
CA ASP A 190 3.54 -28.41 2.64
C ASP A 190 2.35 -29.22 3.19
N GLU A 191 2.14 -30.42 2.63
CA GLU A 191 1.06 -31.33 3.04
C GLU A 191 1.25 -31.84 4.48
N GLN A 192 2.48 -31.86 5.00
CA GLN A 192 2.83 -32.26 6.35
C GLN A 192 2.75 -31.10 7.35
N GLY A 193 2.55 -29.87 6.86
CA GLY A 193 2.45 -28.65 7.69
C GLY A 193 3.79 -27.98 7.98
N HIS A 194 4.88 -28.39 7.29
CA HIS A 194 6.19 -27.76 7.43
C HIS A 194 6.31 -26.52 6.55
N SER A 195 7.17 -25.60 7.00
CA SER A 195 7.45 -24.36 6.27
C SER A 195 8.11 -24.63 4.92
N LYS A 196 7.56 -24.03 3.87
CA LYS A 196 8.17 -24.00 2.53
C LYS A 196 9.18 -22.87 2.36
N ILE A 197 9.33 -21.97 3.35
CA ILE A 197 10.22 -20.82 3.29
C ILE A 197 11.57 -21.20 3.88
N SER A 198 12.55 -21.43 3.02
CA SER A 198 13.90 -21.86 3.41
C SER A 198 14.91 -20.72 3.52
N HIS A 199 14.60 -19.54 2.99
CA HIS A 199 15.48 -18.38 2.96
C HIS A 199 15.19 -17.41 4.12
N GLU A 200 16.20 -16.60 4.45
CA GLU A 200 16.06 -15.54 5.44
C GLU A 200 15.32 -14.34 4.86
N LEU A 201 14.44 -13.74 5.67
CA LEU A 201 13.67 -12.59 5.27
C LEU A 201 14.46 -11.29 5.52
N PHE A 202 14.32 -10.36 4.59
CA PHE A 202 14.81 -8.96 4.65
C PHE A 202 16.33 -8.81 4.87
N GLY A 203 17.11 -9.86 4.72
CA GLY A 203 18.55 -9.85 5.05
C GLY A 203 18.83 -9.59 6.54
N LYS A 204 17.86 -9.87 7.42
CA LYS A 204 17.90 -9.58 8.86
C LYS A 204 17.97 -10.85 9.72
N GLY A 205 18.29 -11.99 9.12
CA GLY A 205 18.38 -13.28 9.84
C GLY A 205 17.05 -13.82 10.36
N ILE A 206 15.92 -13.30 9.85
CA ILE A 206 14.59 -13.81 10.21
C ILE A 206 14.34 -15.09 9.45
N ARG A 207 14.11 -16.18 10.18
CA ARG A 207 13.74 -17.50 9.62
C ARG A 207 12.28 -17.78 9.91
N VAL A 208 11.58 -18.28 8.92
CA VAL A 208 10.17 -18.68 9.04
C VAL A 208 10.13 -20.14 9.47
N ASP A 209 9.82 -20.37 10.75
CA ASP A 209 9.57 -21.72 11.27
C ASP A 209 8.17 -22.22 10.90
N ASP A 210 7.87 -23.46 11.25
CA ASP A 210 6.59 -24.09 10.90
C ASP A 210 5.40 -23.37 11.53
N GLN A 211 5.52 -22.88 12.77
CA GLN A 211 4.46 -22.14 13.44
C GLN A 211 4.17 -20.80 12.75
N MET A 212 5.23 -20.09 12.39
CA MET A 212 5.11 -18.82 11.67
C MET A 212 4.54 -19.05 10.27
N ALA A 213 4.98 -20.10 9.55
CA ALA A 213 4.46 -20.46 8.25
C ALA A 213 2.97 -20.80 8.29
N GLN A 214 2.51 -21.53 9.31
CA GLN A 214 1.10 -21.85 9.53
C GLN A 214 0.28 -20.58 9.82
N ALA A 215 0.79 -19.67 10.65
CA ALA A 215 0.15 -18.39 10.93
C ALA A 215 -0.01 -17.55 9.65
N LEU A 216 1.08 -17.38 8.87
CA LEU A 216 1.05 -16.65 7.60
C LEU A 216 0.13 -17.32 6.57
N GLY A 217 0.14 -18.65 6.50
CA GLY A 217 -0.74 -19.44 5.63
C GLY A 217 -2.23 -19.36 6.01
N SER A 218 -2.53 -18.97 7.24
CA SER A 218 -3.88 -18.71 7.76
C SER A 218 -4.26 -17.24 7.74
N GLY A 219 -3.49 -16.39 7.03
CA GLY A 219 -3.76 -14.95 6.92
C GLY A 219 -3.46 -14.14 8.19
N GLN A 220 -2.75 -14.72 9.14
CA GLN A 220 -2.43 -14.05 10.40
C GLN A 220 -1.13 -13.24 10.32
N ILE A 221 -1.06 -12.20 11.16
CA ILE A 221 0.16 -11.45 11.40
C ILE A 221 0.99 -12.19 12.42
N SER A 222 2.28 -12.40 12.16
CA SER A 222 3.18 -13.12 13.06
C SER A 222 4.27 -12.21 13.60
N ALA A 223 4.64 -12.43 14.87
CA ALA A 223 5.86 -11.86 15.42
C ALA A 223 7.09 -12.53 14.76
N ALA A 224 8.09 -11.73 14.44
CA ALA A 224 9.33 -12.20 13.86
C ALA A 224 10.53 -11.58 14.57
N PHE A 225 11.59 -12.37 14.75
CA PHE A 225 12.78 -11.97 15.45
C PHE A 225 14.00 -12.08 14.54
N GLY A 226 14.84 -11.07 14.56
CA GLY A 226 16.03 -11.02 13.72
C GLY A 226 17.16 -10.23 14.36
N LYS A 227 18.14 -9.88 13.53
CA LYS A 227 19.31 -9.08 13.93
C LYS A 227 19.33 -7.78 13.14
N GLY A 228 19.60 -6.67 13.80
CA GLY A 228 19.75 -5.38 13.16
C GLY A 228 20.91 -5.36 12.16
N ILE A 229 20.66 -4.82 10.96
CA ILE A 229 21.65 -4.83 9.85
C ILE A 229 22.94 -4.08 10.23
N LYS A 230 22.84 -3.00 11.01
CA LYS A 230 23.99 -2.12 11.31
C LYS A 230 24.78 -2.54 12.54
N ASN A 231 24.14 -3.04 13.57
CA ASN A 231 24.74 -3.30 14.89
C ASN A 231 24.63 -4.76 15.36
N GLY A 232 23.91 -5.60 14.60
CA GLY A 232 23.69 -7.00 14.97
C GLY A 232 22.80 -7.20 16.20
N GLU A 233 22.23 -6.12 16.76
CA GLU A 233 21.36 -6.22 17.93
C GLU A 233 20.07 -6.98 17.61
N PRO A 234 19.56 -7.78 18.56
CA PRO A 234 18.27 -8.44 18.37
C PRO A 234 17.16 -7.42 18.19
N PHE A 235 16.29 -7.65 17.21
CA PHE A 235 15.11 -6.82 17.03
C PHE A 235 13.89 -7.69 16.78
N GLY A 236 12.71 -7.15 17.18
CA GLY A 236 11.42 -7.76 16.94
C GLY A 236 10.61 -6.96 15.92
N THR A 237 9.87 -7.64 15.07
CA THR A 237 8.95 -7.02 14.12
C THR A 237 7.68 -7.83 13.98
N ALA A 238 6.69 -7.29 13.31
CA ALA A 238 5.49 -7.99 12.86
C ALA A 238 5.57 -8.18 11.35
N ILE A 239 5.24 -9.37 10.88
CA ILE A 239 5.21 -9.71 9.46
C ILE A 239 3.87 -10.30 9.08
N SER A 240 3.45 -10.04 7.84
CA SER A 240 2.26 -10.62 7.23
C SER A 240 2.50 -10.88 5.75
N PHE A 241 1.59 -11.59 5.12
CA PHE A 241 1.61 -11.74 3.67
C PHE A 241 1.00 -10.52 2.99
N ASN A 242 1.76 -9.84 2.16
CA ASN A 242 1.22 -8.77 1.32
C ASN A 242 0.56 -9.38 0.08
N VAL A 243 -0.78 -9.42 0.06
CA VAL A 243 -1.56 -10.06 -1.01
C VAL A 243 -1.30 -9.39 -2.36
N ALA A 244 -1.14 -8.07 -2.38
CA ALA A 244 -0.93 -7.32 -3.62
C ALA A 244 0.44 -7.56 -4.25
N ARG A 245 1.47 -7.77 -3.41
CA ARG A 245 2.84 -8.01 -3.87
C ARG A 245 3.18 -9.49 -4.01
N GLY A 246 2.38 -10.34 -3.38
CA GLY A 246 2.65 -11.77 -3.35
C GLY A 246 3.87 -12.18 -2.53
N GLU A 247 4.26 -11.39 -1.53
CA GLU A 247 5.46 -11.58 -0.71
C GLU A 247 5.18 -11.36 0.78
N ILE A 248 6.09 -11.83 1.65
CA ILE A 248 6.07 -11.50 3.07
C ILE A 248 6.59 -10.07 3.23
N ALA A 249 5.87 -9.25 3.99
CA ALA A 249 6.24 -7.87 4.27
C ALA A 249 6.14 -7.55 5.77
N GLU A 250 6.85 -6.50 6.21
CA GLU A 250 6.61 -5.94 7.54
C GLU A 250 5.18 -5.40 7.62
N ASP A 251 4.49 -5.73 8.71
CA ASP A 251 3.13 -5.27 8.94
C ASP A 251 3.12 -3.96 9.72
N HIS A 252 2.47 -2.96 9.14
CA HIS A 252 2.39 -1.62 9.70
C HIS A 252 0.98 -1.23 10.15
N SER A 253 0.03 -2.18 10.12
CA SER A 253 -1.30 -1.99 10.69
C SER A 253 -1.24 -1.79 12.20
N SER A 254 -2.32 -1.33 12.80
CA SER A 254 -2.44 -1.19 14.27
C SER A 254 -2.16 -2.52 14.95
N LYS A 255 -2.68 -3.63 14.40
CA LYS A 255 -2.41 -4.96 14.93
C LYS A 255 -0.95 -5.37 14.79
N GLY A 256 -0.32 -5.06 13.65
CA GLY A 256 1.11 -5.26 13.44
C GLY A 256 1.96 -4.47 14.44
N GLN A 257 1.55 -3.25 14.77
CA GLN A 257 2.24 -2.42 15.78
C GLN A 257 2.14 -3.02 17.19
N GLU A 258 0.96 -3.53 17.59
CA GLU A 258 0.79 -4.24 18.86
C GLU A 258 1.72 -5.45 18.96
N ILE A 259 1.76 -6.30 17.91
CA ILE A 259 2.62 -7.48 17.85
C ILE A 259 4.10 -7.09 17.90
N ARG A 260 4.48 -6.04 17.19
CA ARG A 260 5.86 -5.50 17.21
C ARG A 260 6.25 -5.03 18.60
N SER A 261 5.38 -4.29 19.30
CA SER A 261 5.63 -3.83 20.68
C SER A 261 5.81 -5.03 21.60
N ALA A 262 4.95 -6.03 21.54
CA ALA A 262 5.08 -7.25 22.33
C ALA A 262 6.38 -8.02 22.03
N ALA A 263 6.81 -8.06 20.76
CA ALA A 263 8.08 -8.69 20.38
C ALA A 263 9.30 -7.94 20.97
N TYR A 264 9.27 -6.61 21.01
CA TYR A 264 10.31 -5.83 21.69
C TYR A 264 10.32 -6.03 23.21
N ASP A 265 9.17 -6.09 23.85
CA ASP A 265 9.08 -6.34 25.29
C ASP A 265 9.59 -7.75 25.64
N TYR A 266 9.30 -8.73 24.81
CA TYR A 266 9.87 -10.08 24.95
C TYR A 266 11.40 -10.06 24.88
N LEU A 267 11.98 -9.36 23.91
CA LEU A 267 13.43 -9.25 23.78
C LEU A 267 14.07 -8.53 24.97
N ARG A 268 13.45 -7.46 25.48
CA ARG A 268 13.92 -6.75 26.67
C ARG A 268 13.94 -7.64 27.91
N LYS A 269 12.87 -8.39 28.13
CA LYS A 269 12.81 -9.38 29.24
C LYS A 269 13.89 -10.44 29.09
N LYS A 270 14.09 -10.99 27.89
CA LYS A 270 15.11 -11.99 27.62
C LYS A 270 16.54 -11.47 27.79
N ALA A 271 16.78 -10.18 27.53
CA ALA A 271 18.06 -9.52 27.73
C ALA A 271 18.35 -9.14 29.20
N GLY A 272 17.42 -9.41 30.14
CA GLY A 272 17.60 -9.10 31.57
C GLY A 272 17.46 -7.58 31.88
N VAL A 273 16.95 -6.79 30.98
CA VAL A 273 16.68 -5.36 31.17
C VAL A 273 15.27 -5.19 31.75
N GLU A 274 15.06 -5.68 32.96
CA GLU A 274 13.87 -5.32 33.74
C GLU A 274 14.14 -4.01 34.47
N GLY A 275 13.44 -2.97 34.03
CA GLY A 275 13.25 -1.76 34.84
C GLY A 275 13.92 -0.50 34.35
N GLU A 276 13.42 0.07 33.25
CA GLU A 276 13.37 1.52 33.03
C GLU A 276 12.44 1.86 31.86
N THR A 277 11.14 1.75 32.08
CA THR A 277 10.16 2.28 31.13
C THR A 277 9.07 3.01 31.89
N LYS A 278 9.34 4.28 32.17
CA LYS A 278 8.32 5.35 32.35
C LYS A 278 9.02 6.69 32.43
N LYS A 279 9.56 7.22 31.33
CA LYS A 279 9.92 8.65 31.24
C LYS A 279 10.53 8.96 29.86
N GLU A 280 9.77 8.78 28.79
CA GLU A 280 10.09 9.42 27.50
C GLU A 280 8.82 9.64 26.66
N GLU A 281 7.73 9.98 27.34
CA GLU A 281 6.60 10.70 26.75
C GLU A 281 6.34 11.91 27.62
N GLU A 282 6.93 13.02 27.30
CA GLU A 282 6.58 14.41 27.63
C GLU A 282 7.81 15.28 27.67
N THR A 283 8.41 15.56 26.55
CA THR A 283 9.13 16.81 26.36
C THR A 283 8.74 17.45 25.03
N VAL A 284 7.49 17.82 24.93
CA VAL A 284 7.08 18.95 24.09
C VAL A 284 7.68 20.18 24.71
N LYS A 285 8.80 20.64 24.18
CA LYS A 285 9.44 21.90 24.57
C LYS A 285 8.44 23.04 24.36
N LYS A 286 7.92 23.58 25.47
CA LYS A 286 7.20 24.87 25.46
C LYS A 286 8.14 25.95 24.89
N PRO A 287 7.70 26.80 23.99
CA PRO A 287 8.51 27.91 23.47
C PRO A 287 8.81 28.87 24.63
N LYS A 288 10.10 29.17 24.86
CA LYS A 288 10.55 30.20 25.76
C LYS A 288 10.04 31.57 25.27
N VAL A 289 9.08 32.13 25.98
CA VAL A 289 8.70 33.54 25.85
C VAL A 289 9.88 34.37 26.32
N GLN A 290 10.58 35.04 25.38
CA GLN A 290 11.56 36.08 25.72
C GLN A 290 10.82 37.27 26.33
N LYS A 291 11.03 37.53 27.62
CA LYS A 291 10.65 38.78 28.27
C LYS A 291 11.48 39.92 27.67
N GLY A 292 10.84 40.75 26.87
CA GLY A 292 11.42 41.98 26.35
C GLY A 292 11.83 42.91 27.49
N ALA A 293 13.07 43.38 27.42
CA ALA A 293 13.62 44.38 28.33
C ALA A 293 12.92 45.73 28.15
N ALA A 294 12.38 46.27 29.24
CA ALA A 294 11.82 47.61 29.30
C ALA A 294 12.91 48.65 29.06
N LYS A 295 12.82 49.43 27.99
CA LYS A 295 13.62 50.63 27.79
C LYS A 295 13.12 51.74 28.69
N LYS A 296 14.01 52.20 29.59
CA LYS A 296 13.82 53.43 30.36
C LYS A 296 13.76 54.65 29.43
N ALA A 297 12.72 55.45 29.59
CA ALA A 297 12.64 56.78 29.00
C ALA A 297 13.55 57.79 29.75
N PRO A 298 14.17 58.73 29.03
CA PRO A 298 14.92 59.80 29.70
C PRO A 298 13.98 60.89 30.23
N LYS A 299 14.31 61.40 31.41
CA LYS A 299 13.71 62.61 31.98
C LYS A 299 14.26 63.82 31.28
N LEU A 300 13.38 64.71 30.91
CA LEU A 300 13.51 66.17 30.95
C LEU A 300 12.33 66.72 31.72
#